data_a45fe45e997be03f3ae9b61ea21d374f
#
_entry.id   a45fe45e997be03f3ae9b61ea21d374f
#
_cell.length_a   1.000
_cell.length_b   1.000
_cell.length_c   1.000
_cell.angle_alpha   90.00
_cell.angle_beta   90.00
_cell.angle_gamma   90.00
#
_symmetry.space_group_name_H-M   'P 1'
#
loop_
_entity.id
_entity.type
_entity.pdbx_description
1 polymer ?
#
loop_
_entity_poly.entity_id
_entity_poly.type
_entity_poly.pdbx_seq_one_letter_code
_entity_poly.pdbx_strand_id
1 'polypeptide(L)'
;MKKCIGLGMAGLASLLWLAASSAYAKAGVDRVLLISIDGMHAIDLQNCINGIEGTPPFCPNLAALAQNGITYPNASTSRPSDSFPGLLSIVTGGSPFSADIFYDDSYDRSLAPPANPNNGINNGVPSPACVVGTPGPGTELKYDESLDTNWDPVSGVSTSINVPSPGIATTNLALDPMNGCSPVYPHNLMKVNTIFEVIKASGGHTAWSDKHPAYDLVNGPSGKGVDDLFTPEINSMVSAIPGVSVPGLFSCDTAVPDPDVADWTSSFKDIKCYDQYKVNAILSEIDGKTSAGQDIDTVPTLFGMNFQAVSVGQKLVQKVDVAATVTGGYQDAAGNPSPPLLGEIQFVDGAVGQMVTELKNRHLFDSTLIVITAKHGQAPINPALVNKPGDVVSPVLAAAGVNLVQVTEDDIALLWLENQSQTDTAVTTLQANAADIFLDTLYSGKSLLKLFQNPLTDPRTPDIIVKPTLGTIYTTSGKKIAEHGGFSADDTNVMVLAANPSIKGRAINAKVTTQQIAPSILSQLGLDPKSLQAVKIEHVPALPGLR
;
A
#
# COMPACT_ATOMS: atom_id res chain seq x y z
N MET A 1 20.27 -84.80 32.49
CA MET A 1 19.36 -84.21 33.46
C MET A 1 19.69 -82.69 33.65
N LYS A 2 18.69 -81.87 33.69
CA LYS A 2 18.67 -80.41 33.86
C LYS A 2 19.05 -79.58 32.63
N LYS A 3 17.98 -79.11 31.97
CA LYS A 3 17.93 -78.03 31.01
C LYS A 3 18.08 -76.69 31.75
N CYS A 4 18.84 -75.77 31.22
CA CYS A 4 18.75 -74.33 31.52
C CYS A 4 18.33 -73.60 30.27
N ILE A 5 17.22 -72.84 30.39
CA ILE A 5 16.59 -71.99 29.40
C ILE A 5 17.27 -70.61 29.49
N GLY A 6 17.86 -70.14 28.41
CA GLY A 6 18.34 -68.75 28.32
C GLY A 6 17.31 -67.87 27.62
N LEU A 7 16.81 -66.87 28.37
CA LEU A 7 15.99 -65.78 27.81
C LEU A 7 16.89 -64.76 27.04
N GLY A 8 16.59 -64.57 25.78
CA GLY A 8 17.16 -63.48 24.99
C GLY A 8 16.34 -62.21 25.23
N MET A 9 16.98 -61.13 25.69
CA MET A 9 16.45 -59.76 25.70
C MET A 9 16.74 -59.09 24.37
N ALA A 10 15.71 -58.84 23.59
CA ALA A 10 15.77 -57.97 22.43
C ALA A 10 15.68 -56.53 22.90
N GLY A 11 16.79 -55.79 22.78
CA GLY A 11 16.84 -54.33 23.03
C GLY A 11 16.27 -53.56 21.84
N LEU A 12 15.13 -52.90 21.99
CA LEU A 12 14.66 -51.87 21.06
C LEU A 12 15.51 -50.61 21.27
N ALA A 13 16.34 -50.27 20.31
CA ALA A 13 16.97 -48.97 20.22
C ALA A 13 16.02 -47.99 19.55
N SER A 14 15.32 -47.19 20.34
CA SER A 14 14.54 -46.04 19.86
C SER A 14 15.50 -44.92 19.47
N LEU A 15 15.69 -44.69 18.17
CA LEU A 15 16.33 -43.48 17.64
C LEU A 15 15.39 -42.28 17.87
N LEU A 16 15.70 -41.49 18.88
CA LEU A 16 15.14 -40.12 18.99
C LEU A 16 15.81 -39.24 17.92
N TRP A 17 15.06 -38.91 16.89
CA TRP A 17 15.37 -37.79 15.99
C TRP A 17 15.18 -36.49 16.76
N LEU A 18 16.25 -35.91 17.30
CA LEU A 18 16.28 -34.52 17.70
C LEU A 18 16.26 -33.69 16.44
N ALA A 19 15.09 -33.15 16.08
CA ALA A 19 15.00 -32.05 15.15
C ALA A 19 15.72 -30.85 15.80
N ALA A 20 16.92 -30.58 15.34
CA ALA A 20 17.61 -29.33 15.65
C ALA A 20 16.81 -28.21 14.96
N SER A 21 15.82 -27.63 15.67
CA SER A 21 15.34 -26.29 15.34
C SER A 21 16.56 -25.38 15.49
N SER A 22 17.03 -24.81 14.38
CA SER A 22 17.96 -23.69 14.39
C SER A 22 17.28 -22.56 15.16
N ALA A 23 17.60 -22.44 16.45
CA ALA A 23 17.22 -21.29 17.24
C ALA A 23 17.93 -20.09 16.62
N TYR A 24 17.22 -19.30 15.83
CA TYR A 24 17.64 -17.96 15.53
C TYR A 24 17.82 -17.24 16.88
N ALA A 25 18.99 -16.66 17.10
CA ALA A 25 19.25 -15.88 18.31
C ALA A 25 18.18 -14.78 18.36
N LYS A 26 17.35 -14.78 19.39
CA LYS A 26 16.31 -13.77 19.62
C LYS A 26 17.00 -12.42 19.68
N ALA A 27 16.95 -11.65 18.62
CA ALA A 27 17.24 -10.22 18.67
C ALA A 27 16.30 -9.67 19.75
N GLY A 28 16.70 -8.76 20.60
CA GLY A 28 15.87 -8.25 21.71
C GLY A 28 14.61 -7.48 21.26
N VAL A 29 14.03 -7.84 20.11
CA VAL A 29 12.83 -7.28 19.50
C VAL A 29 11.67 -8.22 19.78
N ASP A 30 10.68 -7.71 20.52
CA ASP A 30 9.45 -8.45 20.84
C ASP A 30 8.28 -8.04 19.93
N ARG A 31 8.37 -6.84 19.33
CA ARG A 31 7.31 -6.27 18.48
C ARG A 31 7.84 -5.33 17.42
N VAL A 32 7.00 -5.07 16.42
CA VAL A 32 7.31 -4.16 15.31
C VAL A 32 6.19 -3.15 15.15
N LEU A 33 6.55 -1.87 15.14
CA LEU A 33 5.71 -0.78 14.66
C LEU A 33 6.08 -0.49 13.21
N LEU A 34 5.18 -0.82 12.28
CA LEU A 34 5.34 -0.61 10.83
C LEU A 34 4.54 0.62 10.40
N ILE A 35 5.22 1.62 9.89
CA ILE A 35 4.61 2.86 9.41
C ILE A 35 4.86 2.99 7.90
N SER A 36 3.79 3.22 7.15
CA SER A 36 3.86 3.64 5.75
C SER A 36 3.42 5.10 5.63
N ILE A 37 4.10 5.88 4.79
CA ILE A 37 3.77 7.29 4.54
C ILE A 37 3.65 7.45 3.03
N ASP A 38 2.40 7.44 2.50
CA ASP A 38 2.19 7.52 1.06
C ASP A 38 2.82 8.78 0.48
N GLY A 39 3.52 8.62 -0.63
CA GLY A 39 4.22 9.69 -1.34
C GLY A 39 5.62 10.01 -0.79
N MET A 40 6.03 9.55 0.38
CA MET A 40 7.29 9.99 1.00
C MET A 40 8.52 9.39 0.32
N HIS A 41 9.24 10.23 -0.41
CA HIS A 41 10.46 9.86 -1.11
C HIS A 41 11.67 9.71 -0.17
N ALA A 42 12.70 9.04 -0.65
CA ALA A 42 13.99 9.00 0.06
C ALA A 42 14.61 10.39 0.23
N ILE A 43 14.44 11.29 -0.76
CA ILE A 43 14.91 12.67 -0.67
C ILE A 43 14.15 13.47 0.40
N ASP A 44 12.86 13.22 0.60
CA ASP A 44 12.08 13.88 1.66
C ASP A 44 12.63 13.55 3.04
N LEU A 45 12.94 12.27 3.29
CA LEU A 45 13.59 11.87 4.54
C LEU A 45 14.96 12.56 4.71
N GLN A 46 15.77 12.60 3.65
CA GLN A 46 17.09 13.24 3.71
C GLN A 46 16.99 14.73 4.02
N ASN A 47 16.10 15.44 3.29
CA ASN A 47 15.85 16.87 3.50
C ASN A 47 15.29 17.15 4.91
N CYS A 48 14.39 16.33 5.35
CA CYS A 48 13.68 16.40 6.61
C CYS A 48 14.64 16.27 7.81
N ILE A 49 15.57 15.30 7.78
CA ILE A 49 16.48 15.03 8.90
C ILE A 49 17.81 15.82 8.86
N ASN A 50 18.22 16.29 7.68
CA ASN A 50 19.49 17.01 7.50
C ASN A 50 19.30 18.52 7.28
N GLY A 51 18.10 18.97 6.92
CA GLY A 51 17.82 20.28 6.37
C GLY A 51 18.14 20.35 4.87
N ILE A 52 17.69 21.42 4.24
CA ILE A 52 17.97 21.76 2.85
C ILE A 52 18.93 22.95 2.87
N GLU A 53 19.71 23.18 1.84
CA GLU A 53 20.70 24.27 1.80
C GLU A 53 20.12 25.60 2.28
N GLY A 54 20.71 26.13 3.36
CA GLY A 54 20.25 27.36 4.02
C GLY A 54 19.09 27.21 5.01
N THR A 55 18.56 26.00 5.24
CA THR A 55 17.50 25.75 6.23
C THR A 55 17.91 24.65 7.23
N PRO A 56 17.50 24.75 8.52
CA PRO A 56 17.78 23.69 9.48
C PRO A 56 16.90 22.45 9.22
N PRO A 57 17.29 21.27 9.82
CA PRO A 57 16.42 20.11 9.88
C PRO A 57 15.02 20.46 10.43
N PHE A 58 13.97 19.86 9.88
CA PHE A 58 12.59 20.20 10.23
C PHE A 58 11.75 18.99 10.70
N CYS A 59 12.38 17.80 10.86
CA CYS A 59 11.77 16.58 11.40
C CYS A 59 12.57 16.03 12.57
N PRO A 60 12.42 16.60 13.77
CA PRO A 60 13.26 16.21 14.93
C PRO A 60 13.04 14.76 15.38
N ASN A 61 11.83 14.19 15.23
CA ASN A 61 11.53 12.83 15.66
C ASN A 61 12.12 11.79 14.71
N LEU A 62 11.97 11.97 13.40
CA LEU A 62 12.60 11.11 12.39
C LEU A 62 14.14 11.20 12.47
N ALA A 63 14.69 12.40 12.72
CA ALA A 63 16.12 12.59 12.93
C ALA A 63 16.62 11.82 14.16
N ALA A 64 15.88 11.85 15.28
CA ALA A 64 16.22 11.10 16.48
C ALA A 64 16.16 9.57 16.25
N LEU A 65 15.20 9.08 15.49
CA LEU A 65 15.12 7.68 15.09
C LEU A 65 16.29 7.28 14.18
N ALA A 66 16.65 8.12 13.21
CA ALA A 66 17.78 7.86 12.31
C ALA A 66 19.13 7.75 13.03
N GLN A 67 19.30 8.43 14.17
CA GLN A 67 20.50 8.30 15.03
C GLN A 67 20.64 6.90 15.63
N ASN A 68 19.54 6.19 15.82
CA ASN A 68 19.47 4.81 16.31
C ASN A 68 18.81 3.89 15.26
N GLY A 69 19.15 4.09 13.99
CA GLY A 69 18.52 3.38 12.88
C GLY A 69 19.40 3.26 11.66
N ILE A 70 18.92 2.49 10.71
CA ILE A 70 19.51 2.33 9.39
C ILE A 70 18.60 3.01 8.38
N THR A 71 19.13 3.96 7.62
CA THR A 71 18.46 4.56 6.46
C THR A 71 18.95 3.92 5.18
N TYR A 72 18.06 3.77 4.18
CA TYR A 72 18.36 3.19 2.86
C TYR A 72 18.03 4.19 1.76
N PRO A 73 18.93 5.11 1.41
CA PRO A 73 18.66 6.18 0.44
C PRO A 73 18.32 5.69 -0.97
N ASN A 74 18.75 4.48 -1.32
CA ASN A 74 18.53 3.87 -2.63
C ASN A 74 17.47 2.75 -2.57
N ALA A 75 16.48 2.91 -1.69
CA ALA A 75 15.35 2.01 -1.61
C ALA A 75 14.37 2.27 -2.76
N SER A 76 13.75 1.21 -3.27
CA SER A 76 12.74 1.31 -4.31
C SER A 76 11.53 0.47 -3.94
N THR A 77 10.34 1.00 -4.21
CA THR A 77 9.08 0.27 -4.06
C THR A 77 8.79 -0.62 -5.27
N SER A 78 7.58 -1.23 -5.29
CA SER A 78 7.08 -2.06 -6.39
C SER A 78 6.89 -1.28 -7.70
N ARG A 79 6.63 -2.01 -8.77
CA ARG A 79 6.20 -1.51 -10.08
C ARG A 79 4.99 -2.32 -10.52
N PRO A 80 3.84 -1.70 -10.75
CA PRO A 80 3.52 -0.27 -10.59
C PRO A 80 3.77 0.26 -9.18
N SER A 81 4.02 1.56 -9.06
CA SER A 81 4.26 2.27 -7.80
C SER A 81 2.94 2.81 -7.25
N ASP A 82 1.99 1.91 -7.06
CA ASP A 82 0.66 2.20 -6.54
C ASP A 82 0.49 1.71 -5.10
N SER A 83 -0.54 2.20 -4.42
CA SER A 83 -0.84 1.93 -3.02
C SER A 83 -0.98 0.45 -2.70
N PHE A 84 -1.65 -0.34 -3.57
CA PHE A 84 -1.92 -1.76 -3.32
C PHE A 84 -0.69 -2.63 -3.57
N PRO A 85 -0.07 -2.66 -4.76
CA PRO A 85 1.16 -3.40 -4.97
C PRO A 85 2.30 -2.92 -4.08
N GLY A 86 2.34 -1.62 -3.73
CA GLY A 86 3.31 -1.04 -2.80
C GLY A 86 3.18 -1.61 -1.40
N LEU A 87 1.96 -1.63 -0.83
CA LEU A 87 1.74 -2.25 0.49
C LEU A 87 2.03 -3.75 0.46
N LEU A 88 1.59 -4.45 -0.58
CA LEU A 88 1.85 -5.89 -0.69
C LEU A 88 3.34 -6.20 -0.78
N SER A 89 4.11 -5.36 -1.46
CA SER A 89 5.57 -5.45 -1.44
C SER A 89 6.12 -5.42 -0.01
N ILE A 90 5.62 -4.51 0.84
CA ILE A 90 6.03 -4.33 2.23
C ILE A 90 5.61 -5.52 3.10
N VAL A 91 4.40 -6.08 2.93
CA VAL A 91 3.83 -7.05 3.86
C VAL A 91 3.89 -8.51 3.39
N THR A 92 4.19 -8.78 2.12
CA THR A 92 4.36 -10.14 1.59
C THR A 92 5.80 -10.48 1.23
N GLY A 93 6.62 -9.45 0.99
CA GLY A 93 7.94 -9.59 0.38
C GLY A 93 7.87 -9.93 -1.12
N GLY A 94 6.72 -9.75 -1.77
CA GLY A 94 6.50 -10.01 -3.19
C GLY A 94 6.34 -8.75 -4.02
N SER A 95 6.38 -8.92 -5.33
CA SER A 95 5.97 -7.93 -6.32
C SER A 95 4.63 -8.35 -6.94
N PRO A 96 4.04 -7.58 -7.88
CA PRO A 96 2.88 -8.04 -8.65
C PRO A 96 3.10 -9.38 -9.35
N PHE A 97 4.36 -9.77 -9.62
CA PHE A 97 4.68 -11.09 -10.18
C PHE A 97 4.18 -12.25 -9.31
N SER A 98 4.29 -12.16 -7.99
CA SER A 98 3.85 -13.21 -7.06
C SER A 98 2.55 -12.89 -6.34
N ALA A 99 2.27 -11.61 -6.08
CA ALA A 99 1.05 -11.17 -5.39
C ALA A 99 -0.17 -11.08 -6.32
N ASP A 100 0.06 -10.82 -7.61
CA ASP A 100 -0.94 -10.74 -8.67
C ASP A 100 -1.96 -9.59 -8.47
N ILE A 101 -1.50 -8.51 -7.85
CA ILE A 101 -2.24 -7.24 -7.68
C ILE A 101 -1.41 -6.14 -8.33
N PHE A 102 -2.02 -5.42 -9.27
CA PHE A 102 -1.30 -4.47 -10.14
C PHE A 102 -1.55 -3.01 -9.77
N TYR A 103 -2.79 -2.67 -9.40
CA TYR A 103 -3.22 -1.30 -9.14
C TYR A 103 -4.48 -1.30 -8.28
N ASP A 104 -4.92 -0.13 -7.79
CA ASP A 104 -6.20 0.04 -7.09
C ASP A 104 -7.42 -0.12 -8.03
N ASP A 105 -7.20 0.03 -9.32
CA ASP A 105 -8.16 -0.27 -10.39
C ASP A 105 -7.49 -1.14 -11.45
N SER A 106 -8.00 -2.35 -11.66
CA SER A 106 -7.46 -3.34 -12.57
C SER A 106 -8.55 -4.20 -13.20
N TYR A 107 -8.19 -5.28 -13.90
CA TYR A 107 -9.16 -6.14 -14.59
C TYR A 107 -8.86 -7.61 -14.36
N ASP A 108 -9.90 -8.42 -14.19
CA ASP A 108 -9.78 -9.89 -14.16
C ASP A 108 -10.69 -10.52 -15.23
N ARG A 109 -10.08 -11.19 -16.20
CA ARG A 109 -10.77 -11.82 -17.35
C ARG A 109 -11.58 -13.07 -16.98
N SER A 110 -11.39 -13.60 -15.76
CA SER A 110 -12.02 -14.85 -15.33
C SER A 110 -13.26 -14.66 -14.47
N LEU A 111 -13.40 -13.47 -13.89
CA LEU A 111 -14.50 -13.14 -13.00
C LEU A 111 -15.72 -12.58 -13.76
N ALA A 112 -16.84 -12.55 -13.09
CA ALA A 112 -18.05 -11.92 -13.55
C ALA A 112 -18.28 -10.59 -12.82
N PRO A 113 -18.95 -9.62 -13.45
CA PRO A 113 -19.28 -8.34 -12.84
C PRO A 113 -20.07 -8.50 -11.54
N PRO A 114 -19.97 -7.53 -10.61
CA PRO A 114 -20.74 -7.53 -9.38
C PRO A 114 -22.24 -7.54 -9.64
N ALA A 115 -23.03 -7.97 -8.66
CA ALA A 115 -24.49 -7.96 -8.74
C ALA A 115 -25.03 -6.54 -8.91
N ASN A 116 -24.29 -5.54 -8.43
CA ASN A 116 -24.61 -4.13 -8.53
C ASN A 116 -23.56 -3.42 -9.42
N PRO A 117 -23.68 -3.52 -10.75
CA PRO A 117 -22.69 -2.95 -11.66
C PRO A 117 -22.68 -1.43 -11.58
N ASN A 118 -21.57 -0.82 -12.00
CA ASN A 118 -21.38 0.63 -11.98
C ASN A 118 -21.57 1.24 -10.57
N ASN A 119 -21.11 0.54 -9.53
CA ASN A 119 -21.21 1.01 -8.14
C ASN A 119 -22.64 1.40 -7.74
N GLY A 120 -23.65 0.65 -8.20
CA GLY A 120 -25.05 0.94 -7.94
C GLY A 120 -25.67 2.01 -8.84
N ILE A 121 -24.91 2.63 -9.72
CA ILE A 121 -25.48 3.52 -10.75
C ILE A 121 -26.10 2.65 -11.85
N ASN A 122 -27.40 2.56 -11.83
CA ASN A 122 -28.14 1.86 -12.89
C ASN A 122 -28.15 2.71 -14.16
N ASN A 123 -27.25 2.44 -15.10
CA ASN A 123 -27.21 3.07 -16.42
C ASN A 123 -28.18 2.41 -17.41
N GLY A 124 -29.04 1.51 -16.95
CA GLY A 124 -29.99 0.78 -17.78
C GLY A 124 -29.39 -0.37 -18.60
N VAL A 125 -28.10 -0.64 -18.47
CA VAL A 125 -27.45 -1.79 -19.10
C VAL A 125 -27.35 -2.91 -18.07
N PRO A 126 -28.03 -4.06 -18.27
CA PRO A 126 -27.91 -5.20 -17.38
C PRO A 126 -26.47 -5.72 -17.37
N SER A 127 -25.93 -5.96 -16.19
CA SER A 127 -24.68 -6.72 -16.06
C SER A 127 -24.86 -8.13 -16.63
N PRO A 128 -23.86 -8.70 -17.33
CA PRO A 128 -23.89 -10.10 -17.67
C PRO A 128 -24.05 -10.94 -16.39
N ALA A 129 -25.04 -11.83 -16.38
CA ALA A 129 -25.26 -12.68 -15.22
C ALA A 129 -24.08 -13.61 -15.01
N CYS A 130 -23.66 -13.79 -13.77
CA CYS A 130 -22.68 -14.83 -13.42
C CYS A 130 -23.29 -16.21 -13.67
N VAL A 131 -22.58 -17.08 -14.39
CA VAL A 131 -23.01 -18.45 -14.73
C VAL A 131 -22.08 -19.44 -14.08
N VAL A 132 -22.56 -20.19 -13.11
CA VAL A 132 -21.77 -21.19 -12.35
C VAL A 132 -21.10 -22.20 -13.27
N GLY A 133 -19.79 -22.41 -13.09
CA GLY A 133 -19.00 -23.37 -13.84
C GLY A 133 -18.59 -22.93 -15.24
N THR A 134 -18.82 -21.67 -15.60
CA THR A 134 -18.39 -21.06 -16.87
C THR A 134 -17.48 -19.88 -16.56
N PRO A 135 -16.28 -19.76 -17.16
CA PRO A 135 -15.45 -18.56 -16.96
C PRO A 135 -16.25 -17.27 -17.17
N GLY A 136 -16.00 -16.29 -16.31
CA GLY A 136 -16.69 -15.01 -16.40
C GLY A 136 -16.36 -14.24 -17.69
N PRO A 137 -17.15 -13.22 -18.03
CA PRO A 137 -16.90 -12.36 -19.18
C PRO A 137 -15.73 -11.39 -18.94
N GLY A 138 -15.18 -11.38 -17.74
CA GLY A 138 -14.24 -10.39 -17.24
C GLY A 138 -14.95 -9.21 -16.57
N THR A 139 -14.25 -8.60 -15.63
CA THR A 139 -14.74 -7.41 -14.90
C THR A 139 -13.60 -6.57 -14.36
N GLU A 140 -13.85 -5.30 -14.22
CA GLU A 140 -13.04 -4.37 -13.47
C GLU A 140 -12.97 -4.81 -12.00
N LEU A 141 -11.79 -4.68 -11.40
CA LEU A 141 -11.53 -4.89 -9.97
C LEU A 141 -11.16 -3.56 -9.35
N LYS A 142 -11.97 -3.11 -8.41
CA LYS A 142 -11.74 -1.86 -7.67
C LYS A 142 -11.38 -2.15 -6.23
N TYR A 143 -10.42 -1.39 -5.72
CA TYR A 143 -10.01 -1.40 -4.32
C TYR A 143 -10.17 0.00 -3.70
N ASP A 144 -11.18 0.73 -4.13
CA ASP A 144 -11.49 2.10 -3.78
C ASP A 144 -12.71 2.21 -2.83
N GLU A 145 -13.20 3.43 -2.66
CA GLU A 145 -14.37 3.76 -1.84
C GLU A 145 -15.66 3.09 -2.30
N SER A 146 -15.74 2.67 -3.57
CA SER A 146 -16.95 2.01 -4.10
C SER A 146 -17.25 0.65 -3.44
N LEU A 147 -16.27 0.08 -2.75
CA LEU A 147 -16.45 -1.13 -1.93
C LEU A 147 -17.04 -0.85 -0.55
N ASP A 148 -17.07 0.40 -0.09
CA ASP A 148 -17.61 0.74 1.23
C ASP A 148 -19.12 0.54 1.28
N THR A 149 -19.61 0.00 2.40
CA THR A 149 -21.06 -0.15 2.67
C THR A 149 -21.81 1.16 2.72
N ASN A 150 -21.13 2.28 2.98
CA ASN A 150 -21.72 3.62 3.03
C ASN A 150 -21.51 4.42 1.73
N TRP A 151 -21.00 3.79 0.69
CA TRP A 151 -20.84 4.41 -0.61
C TRP A 151 -22.15 4.95 -1.17
N ASP A 152 -22.14 6.21 -1.59
CA ASP A 152 -23.25 6.85 -2.30
C ASP A 152 -22.85 7.06 -3.77
N PRO A 153 -23.42 6.28 -4.70
CA PRO A 153 -23.08 6.39 -6.11
C PRO A 153 -23.49 7.72 -6.76
N VAL A 154 -24.34 8.51 -6.11
CA VAL A 154 -24.80 9.81 -6.63
C VAL A 154 -23.80 10.91 -6.35
N SER A 155 -23.27 10.95 -5.11
CA SER A 155 -22.26 11.94 -4.72
C SER A 155 -20.83 11.49 -5.06
N GLY A 156 -20.60 10.18 -5.23
CA GLY A 156 -19.26 9.62 -5.45
C GLY A 156 -18.37 9.61 -4.21
N VAL A 157 -18.97 9.73 -3.01
CA VAL A 157 -18.27 9.66 -1.72
C VAL A 157 -19.06 8.82 -0.73
N SER A 158 -18.39 8.25 0.26
CA SER A 158 -19.07 7.56 1.36
C SER A 158 -19.72 8.55 2.32
N THR A 159 -20.87 8.19 2.87
CA THR A 159 -21.66 9.09 3.75
C THR A 159 -21.10 9.18 5.17
N SER A 160 -20.17 8.31 5.55
CA SER A 160 -19.60 8.25 6.90
C SER A 160 -18.19 7.68 6.91
N ILE A 161 -17.29 8.30 7.67
CA ILE A 161 -15.95 7.77 7.99
C ILE A 161 -16.02 6.58 8.96
N ASN A 162 -17.05 6.51 9.80
CA ASN A 162 -17.20 5.52 10.87
C ASN A 162 -17.80 4.22 10.32
N VAL A 163 -17.04 3.49 9.53
CA VAL A 163 -17.43 2.19 8.99
C VAL A 163 -16.78 1.09 9.81
N PRO A 164 -17.57 0.13 10.37
CA PRO A 164 -16.97 -1.03 11.01
C PRO A 164 -16.15 -1.82 9.98
N SER A 165 -14.95 -2.23 10.34
CA SER A 165 -14.06 -3.01 9.47
C SER A 165 -14.38 -4.51 9.56
N PRO A 166 -14.46 -5.23 8.42
CA PRO A 166 -14.48 -4.71 7.04
C PRO A 166 -15.89 -4.20 6.66
N GLY A 167 -15.99 -2.94 6.29
CA GLY A 167 -17.21 -2.30 5.81
C GLY A 167 -17.45 -2.53 4.33
N ILE A 168 -17.36 -3.76 3.82
CA ILE A 168 -17.41 -4.09 2.40
C ILE A 168 -18.82 -4.43 1.96
N ALA A 169 -19.33 -3.71 0.94
CA ALA A 169 -20.59 -3.98 0.27
C ALA A 169 -20.45 -5.19 -0.67
N THR A 170 -20.93 -6.34 -0.25
CA THR A 170 -20.80 -7.60 -1.03
C THR A 170 -21.45 -7.55 -2.40
N THR A 171 -22.45 -6.69 -2.60
CA THR A 171 -23.11 -6.46 -3.89
C THR A 171 -22.24 -5.73 -4.90
N ASN A 172 -21.15 -5.08 -4.45
CA ASN A 172 -20.22 -4.33 -5.28
C ASN A 172 -18.95 -5.15 -5.60
N LEU A 173 -18.84 -6.37 -5.05
CA LEU A 173 -17.73 -7.28 -5.32
C LEU A 173 -17.92 -8.05 -6.61
N ALA A 174 -16.85 -8.29 -7.36
CA ALA A 174 -16.81 -9.23 -8.45
C ALA A 174 -17.26 -10.63 -7.99
N LEU A 175 -17.81 -11.43 -8.91
CA LEU A 175 -18.33 -12.75 -8.61
C LEU A 175 -17.42 -13.81 -9.23
N ASP A 176 -17.14 -14.88 -8.49
CA ASP A 176 -16.37 -16.04 -8.99
C ASP A 176 -17.29 -17.13 -9.54
N PRO A 177 -17.40 -17.29 -10.87
CA PRO A 177 -18.24 -18.31 -11.47
C PRO A 177 -17.77 -19.74 -11.15
N MET A 178 -16.48 -19.92 -10.91
CA MET A 178 -15.91 -21.23 -10.58
C MET A 178 -16.13 -21.60 -9.11
N ASN A 179 -16.53 -20.63 -8.28
CA ASN A 179 -16.87 -20.82 -6.88
C ASN A 179 -18.36 -20.46 -6.60
N GLY A 180 -19.26 -20.96 -7.44
CA GLY A 180 -20.70 -20.80 -7.23
C GLY A 180 -21.21 -19.37 -7.36
N CYS A 181 -20.54 -18.50 -8.07
CA CYS A 181 -20.81 -17.05 -8.15
C CYS A 181 -20.77 -16.35 -6.79
N SER A 182 -19.88 -16.79 -5.91
CA SER A 182 -19.65 -16.13 -4.63
C SER A 182 -18.93 -14.80 -4.83
N PRO A 183 -19.24 -13.76 -4.01
CA PRO A 183 -18.48 -12.51 -4.01
C PRO A 183 -17.01 -12.75 -3.68
N VAL A 184 -16.11 -12.07 -4.41
CA VAL A 184 -14.66 -12.17 -4.24
C VAL A 184 -14.18 -11.00 -3.40
N TYR A 185 -13.86 -11.26 -2.14
CA TYR A 185 -13.29 -10.24 -1.25
C TYR A 185 -11.85 -9.89 -1.67
N PRO A 186 -11.34 -8.69 -1.34
CA PRO A 186 -9.97 -8.30 -1.67
C PRO A 186 -8.92 -9.33 -1.20
N HIS A 187 -9.04 -9.89 0.00
CA HIS A 187 -8.13 -10.93 0.49
C HIS A 187 -8.16 -12.23 -0.34
N ASN A 188 -9.29 -12.55 -0.98
CA ASN A 188 -9.40 -13.75 -1.83
C ASN A 188 -8.65 -13.61 -3.17
N LEU A 189 -8.32 -12.37 -3.57
CA LEU A 189 -7.53 -12.12 -4.78
C LEU A 189 -6.03 -12.32 -4.54
N MET A 190 -5.60 -12.41 -3.28
CA MET A 190 -4.22 -12.64 -2.90
C MET A 190 -3.73 -14.03 -3.27
N LYS A 191 -2.58 -14.11 -3.95
CA LYS A 191 -1.94 -15.39 -4.33
C LYS A 191 -0.90 -15.86 -3.32
N VAL A 192 -0.46 -15.00 -2.40
CA VAL A 192 0.59 -15.26 -1.43
C VAL A 192 0.19 -14.74 -0.05
N ASN A 193 0.74 -15.37 0.99
CA ASN A 193 0.47 -14.98 2.37
C ASN A 193 1.20 -13.71 2.79
N THR A 194 0.74 -13.10 3.89
CA THR A 194 1.29 -11.87 4.48
C THR A 194 2.08 -12.13 5.76
N ILE A 195 2.90 -11.16 6.19
CA ILE A 195 3.56 -11.20 7.51
C ILE A 195 2.55 -11.28 8.65
N PHE A 196 1.35 -10.71 8.49
CA PHE A 196 0.29 -10.79 9.48
C PHE A 196 -0.13 -12.24 9.72
N GLU A 197 -0.38 -13.00 8.65
CA GLU A 197 -0.72 -14.44 8.76
C GLU A 197 0.40 -15.24 9.40
N VAL A 198 1.67 -14.97 9.03
CA VAL A 198 2.84 -15.69 9.59
C VAL A 198 2.98 -15.42 11.09
N ILE A 199 2.87 -14.15 11.50
CA ILE A 199 3.00 -13.75 12.90
C ILE A 199 1.84 -14.31 13.72
N LYS A 200 0.62 -14.21 13.22
CA LYS A 200 -0.57 -14.78 13.89
C LYS A 200 -0.47 -16.29 14.04
N ALA A 201 0.00 -16.99 13.01
CA ALA A 201 0.23 -18.44 13.08
C ALA A 201 1.31 -18.83 14.11
N SER A 202 2.21 -17.91 14.47
CA SER A 202 3.19 -18.09 15.55
C SER A 202 2.66 -17.75 16.94
N GLY A 203 1.40 -17.33 17.05
CA GLY A 203 0.74 -16.94 18.31
C GLY A 203 0.87 -15.45 18.65
N GLY A 204 1.40 -14.62 17.72
CA GLY A 204 1.44 -13.17 17.88
C GLY A 204 0.10 -12.52 17.54
N HIS A 205 -0.17 -11.34 18.12
CA HIS A 205 -1.29 -10.47 17.76
C HIS A 205 -0.88 -9.47 16.69
N THR A 206 -1.84 -9.07 15.85
CA THR A 206 -1.60 -8.21 14.69
C THR A 206 -2.65 -7.12 14.58
N ALA A 207 -2.22 -5.90 14.20
CA ALA A 207 -3.12 -4.79 13.95
C ALA A 207 -2.62 -3.95 12.76
N TRP A 208 -3.56 -3.39 12.00
CA TRP A 208 -3.23 -2.52 10.86
C TRP A 208 -4.31 -1.47 10.63
N SER A 209 -3.89 -0.23 10.31
CA SER A 209 -4.80 0.83 9.92
C SER A 209 -4.45 1.39 8.55
N ASP A 210 -5.46 1.48 7.65
CA ASP A 210 -5.31 2.02 6.30
C ASP A 210 -6.53 2.86 5.88
N LYS A 211 -6.66 3.20 4.59
CA LYS A 211 -7.54 4.25 4.08
C LYS A 211 -8.88 3.78 3.47
N HIS A 212 -9.03 2.50 3.17
CA HIS A 212 -10.24 1.93 2.57
C HIS A 212 -10.57 0.56 3.18
N PRO A 213 -11.83 0.15 3.29
CA PRO A 213 -12.21 -1.24 3.61
C PRO A 213 -11.57 -2.27 2.66
N ALA A 214 -11.25 -1.87 1.43
CA ALA A 214 -10.52 -2.70 0.46
C ALA A 214 -9.16 -3.19 0.96
N TYR A 215 -8.56 -2.53 1.95
CA TYR A 215 -7.35 -3.02 2.63
C TYR A 215 -7.56 -4.30 3.46
N ASP A 216 -8.76 -4.87 3.44
CA ASP A 216 -9.03 -6.26 3.79
C ASP A 216 -8.01 -7.25 3.19
N LEU A 217 -7.42 -6.92 2.05
CA LEU A 217 -6.39 -7.75 1.40
C LEU A 217 -5.17 -8.06 2.30
N VAL A 218 -4.84 -7.21 3.30
CA VAL A 218 -3.70 -7.47 4.22
C VAL A 218 -3.94 -8.69 5.11
N ASN A 219 -5.21 -9.13 5.25
CA ASN A 219 -5.56 -10.39 5.91
C ASN A 219 -4.95 -11.62 5.21
N GLY A 220 -4.46 -11.46 3.97
CA GLY A 220 -3.94 -12.54 3.14
C GLY A 220 -5.01 -13.56 2.74
N PRO A 221 -4.67 -14.60 1.97
CA PRO A 221 -5.64 -15.56 1.43
C PRO A 221 -6.56 -16.23 2.46
N SER A 222 -6.17 -16.28 3.73
CA SER A 222 -7.02 -16.83 4.80
C SER A 222 -8.14 -15.91 5.23
N GLY A 223 -8.08 -14.61 4.90
CA GLY A 223 -8.98 -13.57 5.36
C GLY A 223 -8.91 -13.32 6.88
N LYS A 224 -7.82 -13.74 7.56
CA LYS A 224 -7.72 -13.74 9.04
C LYS A 224 -6.34 -13.30 9.56
N GLY A 225 -5.52 -12.68 8.73
CA GLY A 225 -4.16 -12.30 9.11
C GLY A 225 -4.10 -11.19 10.16
N VAL A 226 -5.07 -10.28 10.18
CA VAL A 226 -5.10 -9.13 11.08
C VAL A 226 -6.18 -9.30 12.14
N ASP A 227 -5.84 -9.10 13.42
CA ASP A 227 -6.78 -9.21 14.54
C ASP A 227 -7.59 -7.94 14.73
N ASP A 228 -6.96 -6.77 14.54
CA ASP A 228 -7.60 -5.46 14.58
C ASP A 228 -7.28 -4.69 13.28
N LEU A 229 -8.24 -4.70 12.35
CA LEU A 229 -8.13 -4.00 11.08
C LEU A 229 -9.01 -2.75 11.11
N PHE A 230 -8.38 -1.57 11.18
CA PHE A 230 -9.06 -0.28 11.25
C PHE A 230 -8.87 0.48 9.93
N THR A 231 -9.91 0.51 9.11
CA THR A 231 -9.88 1.06 7.75
C THR A 231 -11.01 2.09 7.53
N PRO A 232 -10.93 3.25 8.20
CA PRO A 232 -11.90 4.33 7.96
C PRO A 232 -11.81 4.80 6.51
N GLU A 233 -12.97 5.01 5.86
CA GLU A 233 -12.99 5.40 4.44
C GLU A 233 -12.52 6.83 4.24
N ILE A 234 -11.42 7.01 3.48
CA ILE A 234 -10.83 8.32 3.24
C ILE A 234 -11.67 9.18 2.29
N ASN A 235 -12.33 8.58 1.32
CA ASN A 235 -13.23 9.27 0.40
C ASN A 235 -14.64 9.32 0.98
N SER A 236 -14.75 9.63 2.27
CA SER A 236 -16.01 9.88 2.95
C SER A 236 -16.22 11.37 3.22
N MET A 237 -17.48 11.76 3.39
CA MET A 237 -17.83 13.15 3.71
C MET A 237 -17.11 13.61 4.97
N VAL A 238 -16.46 14.78 4.88
CA VAL A 238 -15.80 15.38 6.04
C VAL A 238 -16.82 15.67 7.12
N SER A 239 -16.57 15.15 8.32
CA SER A 239 -17.44 15.29 9.48
C SER A 239 -16.60 15.53 10.75
N ALA A 240 -17.25 15.94 11.84
CA ALA A 240 -16.58 16.01 13.13
C ALA A 240 -16.10 14.61 13.56
N ILE A 241 -14.88 14.52 14.10
CA ILE A 241 -14.36 13.31 14.74
C ILE A 241 -14.17 13.60 16.23
N PRO A 242 -15.17 13.28 17.07
CA PRO A 242 -15.14 13.60 18.49
C PRO A 242 -13.93 13.02 19.21
N GLY A 243 -13.27 13.82 20.04
CA GLY A 243 -12.10 13.41 20.80
C GLY A 243 -10.78 13.36 19.99
N VAL A 244 -10.81 13.72 18.71
CA VAL A 244 -9.60 13.81 17.89
C VAL A 244 -9.12 15.26 17.83
N SER A 245 -7.83 15.45 18.09
CA SER A 245 -7.16 16.74 17.97
C SER A 245 -5.78 16.56 17.39
N VAL A 246 -5.41 17.43 16.45
CA VAL A 246 -4.04 17.50 15.92
C VAL A 246 -3.21 18.30 16.91
N PRO A 247 -2.24 17.68 17.63
CA PRO A 247 -1.56 18.32 18.75
C PRO A 247 -0.86 19.61 18.36
N GLY A 248 -1.12 20.67 19.14
CA GLY A 248 -0.54 22.00 18.92
C GLY A 248 -1.11 22.77 17.73
N LEU A 249 -2.08 22.22 16.99
CA LEU A 249 -2.67 22.87 15.81
C LEU A 249 -4.17 23.16 16.00
N PHE A 250 -5.03 22.14 16.01
CA PHE A 250 -6.48 22.35 16.08
C PHE A 250 -7.22 21.07 16.54
N SER A 251 -8.48 21.27 16.99
CA SER A 251 -9.42 20.17 17.26
C SER A 251 -10.16 19.77 15.99
N CYS A 252 -10.43 18.48 15.86
CA CYS A 252 -11.26 17.89 14.81
C CYS A 252 -12.72 17.64 15.26
N ASP A 253 -13.10 18.11 16.48
CA ASP A 253 -14.46 17.96 17.04
C ASP A 253 -15.53 18.76 16.28
N THR A 254 -15.12 19.72 15.48
CA THR A 254 -16.03 20.52 14.65
C THR A 254 -15.58 20.43 13.20
N ALA A 255 -16.35 19.69 12.40
CA ALA A 255 -16.21 19.82 10.96
C ALA A 255 -16.75 21.20 10.54
N VAL A 256 -15.88 22.04 10.04
CA VAL A 256 -16.27 23.15 9.19
C VAL A 256 -15.74 22.76 7.82
N PRO A 257 -16.55 22.15 6.95
CA PRO A 257 -16.11 21.84 5.60
C PRO A 257 -15.69 23.15 4.94
N ASP A 258 -14.45 23.21 4.46
CA ASP A 258 -14.06 24.30 3.57
C ASP A 258 -14.99 24.27 2.34
N PRO A 259 -15.32 25.40 1.73
CA PRO A 259 -16.07 25.41 0.48
C PRO A 259 -15.35 24.53 -0.56
N ASP A 260 -16.10 23.70 -1.26
CA ASP A 260 -15.59 22.77 -2.28
C ASP A 260 -14.78 21.56 -1.75
N VAL A 261 -14.80 21.24 -0.44
CA VAL A 261 -14.25 20.01 0.13
C VAL A 261 -15.28 18.88 -0.06
N ALA A 262 -14.91 17.89 -0.88
CA ALA A 262 -15.76 16.71 -1.13
C ALA A 262 -15.50 15.62 -0.07
N ASP A 263 -14.23 15.39 0.26
CA ASP A 263 -13.74 14.33 1.15
C ASP A 263 -12.46 14.78 1.86
N TRP A 264 -11.88 13.90 2.68
CA TRP A 264 -10.68 14.18 3.48
C TRP A 264 -9.44 14.50 2.64
N THR A 265 -9.36 14.04 1.38
CA THR A 265 -8.21 14.27 0.49
C THR A 265 -8.25 15.65 -0.17
N SER A 266 -9.36 16.36 -0.06
CA SER A 266 -9.60 17.65 -0.70
C SER A 266 -9.13 18.86 0.14
N SER A 267 -8.55 18.62 1.34
CA SER A 267 -8.12 19.69 2.26
C SER A 267 -6.84 19.31 3.00
N PHE A 268 -5.84 20.21 2.99
CA PHE A 268 -4.61 20.08 3.78
C PHE A 268 -4.86 20.07 5.30
N LYS A 269 -5.95 20.64 5.76
CA LYS A 269 -6.34 20.62 7.17
C LYS A 269 -7.01 19.30 7.53
N ASP A 270 -8.01 18.89 6.73
CA ASP A 270 -8.88 17.77 7.09
C ASP A 270 -8.15 16.43 6.97
N ILE A 271 -7.20 16.30 6.04
CA ILE A 271 -6.38 15.09 5.94
C ILE A 271 -5.54 14.83 7.21
N LYS A 272 -5.13 15.89 7.94
CA LYS A 272 -4.46 15.74 9.23
C LYS A 272 -5.41 15.20 10.31
N CYS A 273 -6.68 15.59 10.30
CA CYS A 273 -7.69 15.03 11.19
C CYS A 273 -7.91 13.54 10.91
N TYR A 274 -8.01 13.19 9.65
CA TYR A 274 -8.16 11.82 9.20
C TYR A 274 -6.98 10.94 9.64
N ASP A 275 -5.75 11.38 9.39
CA ASP A 275 -4.57 10.64 9.81
C ASP A 275 -4.42 10.60 11.33
N GLN A 276 -4.74 11.69 12.05
CA GLN A 276 -4.71 11.70 13.53
C GLN A 276 -5.73 10.72 14.13
N TYR A 277 -6.85 10.47 13.47
CA TYR A 277 -7.82 9.45 13.89
C TYR A 277 -7.19 8.04 13.86
N LYS A 278 -6.43 7.74 12.82
CA LYS A 278 -5.65 6.49 12.74
C LYS A 278 -4.49 6.45 13.74
N VAL A 279 -3.80 7.58 13.96
CA VAL A 279 -2.76 7.69 15.00
C VAL A 279 -3.32 7.33 16.38
N ASN A 280 -4.52 7.81 16.71
CA ASN A 280 -5.17 7.50 17.99
C ASN A 280 -5.47 5.99 18.13
N ALA A 281 -5.81 5.30 17.03
CA ALA A 281 -5.95 3.84 17.03
C ALA A 281 -4.62 3.15 17.38
N ILE A 282 -3.51 3.58 16.78
CA ILE A 282 -2.18 3.02 17.08
C ILE A 282 -1.76 3.30 18.53
N LEU A 283 -2.06 4.50 19.06
CA LEU A 283 -1.80 4.81 20.47
C LEU A 283 -2.61 3.90 21.40
N SER A 284 -3.86 3.60 21.06
CA SER A 284 -4.68 2.62 21.80
C SER A 284 -4.05 1.23 21.77
N GLU A 285 -3.52 0.78 20.65
CA GLU A 285 -2.84 -0.51 20.52
C GLU A 285 -1.55 -0.58 21.35
N ILE A 286 -0.77 0.51 21.41
CA ILE A 286 0.40 0.61 22.31
C ILE A 286 -0.04 0.49 23.78
N ASP A 287 -1.26 0.93 24.09
CA ASP A 287 -1.87 0.80 25.43
C ASP A 287 -2.44 -0.60 25.73
N GLY A 288 -2.34 -1.55 24.81
CA GLY A 288 -2.93 -2.89 24.95
C GLY A 288 -4.43 -2.92 24.75
N LYS A 289 -4.93 -2.03 23.88
CA LYS A 289 -6.34 -1.93 23.50
C LYS A 289 -6.50 -2.10 21.99
N THR A 290 -7.72 -2.39 21.57
CA THR A 290 -8.07 -2.32 20.15
C THR A 290 -8.17 -0.86 19.67
N SER A 291 -8.23 -0.66 18.36
CA SER A 291 -8.54 0.63 17.73
C SER A 291 -9.84 1.26 18.27
N ALA A 292 -10.81 0.43 18.69
CA ALA A 292 -12.07 0.83 19.32
C ALA A 292 -11.95 1.08 20.84
N GLY A 293 -10.76 0.98 21.42
CA GLY A 293 -10.51 1.22 22.85
C GLY A 293 -10.88 0.06 23.79
N GLN A 294 -11.14 -1.14 23.27
CA GLN A 294 -11.42 -2.33 24.09
C GLN A 294 -10.11 -2.93 24.59
N ASP A 295 -10.03 -3.26 25.88
CA ASP A 295 -8.86 -3.91 26.47
C ASP A 295 -8.64 -5.32 25.89
N ILE A 296 -7.42 -5.60 25.42
CA ILE A 296 -7.00 -6.91 24.89
C ILE A 296 -5.84 -7.52 25.70
N ASP A 297 -5.43 -6.86 26.78
CA ASP A 297 -4.37 -7.29 27.72
C ASP A 297 -3.01 -7.62 27.05
N THR A 298 -2.81 -7.20 25.82
CA THR A 298 -1.56 -7.42 25.09
C THR A 298 -1.32 -6.31 24.05
N VAL A 299 -0.05 -5.97 23.83
CA VAL A 299 0.34 -5.08 22.72
C VAL A 299 0.63 -5.96 21.51
N PRO A 300 0.13 -5.63 20.31
CA PRO A 300 0.36 -6.46 19.13
C PRO A 300 1.85 -6.68 18.84
N THR A 301 2.17 -7.86 18.33
CA THR A 301 3.51 -8.23 17.88
C THR A 301 3.90 -7.47 16.61
N LEU A 302 2.92 -7.26 15.72
CA LEU A 302 3.04 -6.40 14.54
C LEU A 302 1.82 -5.50 14.47
N PHE A 303 2.06 -4.21 14.47
CA PHE A 303 1.01 -3.21 14.32
C PHE A 303 1.53 -1.99 13.57
N GLY A 304 0.63 -1.18 13.05
CA GLY A 304 1.02 0.01 12.33
C GLY A 304 -0.08 0.60 11.48
N MET A 305 0.31 1.61 10.71
CA MET A 305 -0.62 2.35 9.89
C MET A 305 0.02 2.92 8.63
N ASN A 306 -0.86 3.37 7.74
CA ASN A 306 -0.51 4.17 6.59
C ASN A 306 -0.95 5.63 6.80
N PHE A 307 -0.06 6.60 6.51
CA PHE A 307 -0.35 8.03 6.47
C PHE A 307 -0.69 8.50 5.06
N GLN A 308 -1.61 9.45 4.95
CA GLN A 308 -2.04 10.06 3.68
C GLN A 308 -1.65 11.54 3.54
N ALA A 309 -1.37 12.22 4.65
CA ALA A 309 -1.11 13.66 4.68
C ALA A 309 -0.01 14.09 3.69
N VAL A 310 1.12 13.36 3.61
CA VAL A 310 2.22 13.71 2.68
C VAL A 310 1.79 13.55 1.22
N SER A 311 1.07 12.47 0.87
CA SER A 311 0.55 12.27 -0.49
C SER A 311 -0.39 13.41 -0.90
N VAL A 312 -1.32 13.80 -0.03
CA VAL A 312 -2.20 14.97 -0.27
C VAL A 312 -1.37 16.25 -0.37
N GLY A 313 -0.38 16.42 0.53
CA GLY A 313 0.55 17.55 0.51
C GLY A 313 1.31 17.70 -0.80
N GLN A 314 1.62 16.59 -1.47
CA GLN A 314 2.36 16.59 -2.74
C GLN A 314 1.49 16.89 -3.95
N LYS A 315 0.24 16.45 -3.97
CA LYS A 315 -0.58 16.49 -5.20
C LYS A 315 -1.69 17.53 -5.22
N LEU A 316 -2.18 17.97 -4.06
CA LEU A 316 -3.41 18.77 -3.99
C LEU A 316 -3.19 20.23 -4.42
N VAL A 317 -4.11 20.72 -5.25
CA VAL A 317 -4.39 22.13 -5.47
C VAL A 317 -5.73 22.43 -4.80
N GLN A 318 -5.67 22.90 -3.54
CA GLN A 318 -6.86 23.20 -2.75
C GLN A 318 -7.43 24.58 -3.11
N LYS A 319 -8.73 24.64 -3.38
CA LYS A 319 -9.45 25.89 -3.48
C LYS A 319 -9.87 26.35 -2.08
N VAL A 320 -9.34 27.48 -1.63
CA VAL A 320 -9.60 28.02 -0.29
C VAL A 320 -10.58 29.19 -0.30
N ASP A 321 -10.84 29.78 -1.47
CA ASP A 321 -11.82 30.86 -1.71
C ASP A 321 -12.24 30.85 -3.19
N VAL A 322 -13.27 31.62 -3.55
CA VAL A 322 -13.78 31.76 -4.92
C VAL A 322 -12.68 32.11 -5.93
N ALA A 323 -11.67 32.86 -5.51
CA ALA A 323 -10.56 33.31 -6.38
C ALA A 323 -9.16 32.89 -5.89
N ALA A 324 -9.05 32.06 -4.84
CA ALA A 324 -7.76 31.71 -4.25
C ALA A 324 -7.58 30.20 -4.16
N THR A 325 -6.40 29.74 -4.59
CA THR A 325 -5.95 28.36 -4.44
C THR A 325 -4.65 28.30 -3.64
N VAL A 326 -4.46 27.19 -2.90
CA VAL A 326 -3.22 26.83 -2.24
C VAL A 326 -2.72 25.57 -2.90
N THR A 327 -1.47 25.58 -3.34
CA THR A 327 -0.87 24.49 -4.12
C THR A 327 0.17 23.77 -3.26
N GLY A 328 0.07 22.45 -3.20
CA GLY A 328 1.03 21.57 -2.57
C GLY A 328 2.31 21.35 -3.40
N GLY A 329 2.89 20.17 -3.31
CA GLY A 329 4.04 19.77 -4.10
C GLY A 329 5.35 20.40 -3.68
N TYR A 330 6.31 20.35 -4.59
CA TYR A 330 7.65 20.89 -4.40
C TYR A 330 7.82 22.24 -5.09
N GLN A 331 8.80 23.03 -4.61
CA GLN A 331 9.15 24.32 -5.21
C GLN A 331 10.17 24.15 -6.35
N ASP A 332 10.95 23.07 -6.32
CA ASP A 332 12.01 22.79 -7.28
C ASP A 332 12.37 21.29 -7.35
N ALA A 333 13.31 20.96 -8.22
CA ALA A 333 13.82 19.61 -8.43
C ALA A 333 14.70 19.06 -7.29
N ALA A 334 15.07 19.88 -6.31
CA ALA A 334 15.84 19.44 -5.13
C ALA A 334 14.93 18.92 -4.01
N GLY A 335 13.60 18.89 -4.23
CA GLY A 335 12.63 18.43 -3.27
C GLY A 335 12.40 19.44 -2.14
N ASN A 336 12.55 20.75 -2.41
CA ASN A 336 12.14 21.80 -1.49
C ASN A 336 10.61 21.79 -1.36
N PRO A 337 10.03 21.44 -0.19
CA PRO A 337 8.59 21.35 -0.06
C PRO A 337 7.92 22.74 -0.12
N SER A 338 6.75 22.81 -0.72
CA SER A 338 5.87 23.97 -0.57
C SER A 338 5.42 24.11 0.90
N PRO A 339 4.92 25.28 1.34
CA PRO A 339 4.44 25.42 2.71
C PRO A 339 3.36 24.40 3.12
N PRO A 340 2.37 24.03 2.28
CA PRO A 340 1.45 22.95 2.61
C PRO A 340 2.16 21.60 2.79
N LEU A 341 2.98 21.18 1.84
CA LEU A 341 3.71 19.90 1.93
C LEU A 341 4.63 19.86 3.15
N LEU A 342 5.33 20.96 3.46
CA LEU A 342 6.15 21.07 4.67
C LEU A 342 5.29 20.85 5.93
N GLY A 343 4.09 21.45 5.99
CA GLY A 343 3.15 21.27 7.08
C GLY A 343 2.67 19.82 7.24
N GLU A 344 2.50 19.09 6.13
CA GLU A 344 2.12 17.68 6.15
C GLU A 344 3.27 16.78 6.65
N ILE A 345 4.50 17.01 6.18
CA ILE A 345 5.68 16.28 6.64
C ILE A 345 5.93 16.51 8.13
N GLN A 346 5.80 17.77 8.60
CA GLN A 346 5.97 18.08 10.02
C GLN A 346 4.87 17.48 10.89
N PHE A 347 3.62 17.40 10.39
CA PHE A 347 2.54 16.70 11.07
C PHE A 347 2.87 15.22 11.25
N VAL A 348 3.30 14.54 10.19
CA VAL A 348 3.67 13.11 10.26
C VAL A 348 4.85 12.88 11.20
N ASP A 349 5.89 13.74 11.17
CA ASP A 349 7.00 13.67 12.13
C ASP A 349 6.51 13.79 13.58
N GLY A 350 5.60 14.74 13.84
CA GLY A 350 4.98 14.91 15.16
C GLY A 350 4.17 13.68 15.59
N ALA A 351 3.41 13.07 14.67
CA ALA A 351 2.63 11.87 14.93
C ALA A 351 3.51 10.65 15.24
N VAL A 352 4.61 10.47 14.52
CA VAL A 352 5.64 9.47 14.86
C VAL A 352 6.21 9.74 16.26
N GLY A 353 6.45 11.01 16.60
CA GLY A 353 6.88 11.44 17.94
C GLY A 353 5.89 11.06 19.04
N GLN A 354 4.57 11.15 18.80
CA GLN A 354 3.54 10.69 19.75
C GLN A 354 3.66 9.19 20.00
N MET A 355 3.75 8.37 18.95
CA MET A 355 3.88 6.91 19.06
C MET A 355 5.18 6.52 19.81
N VAL A 356 6.30 7.15 19.48
CA VAL A 356 7.60 6.91 20.17
C VAL A 356 7.51 7.29 21.63
N THR A 357 6.83 8.39 21.96
CA THR A 357 6.62 8.84 23.34
C THR A 357 5.80 7.83 24.11
N GLU A 358 4.71 7.32 23.53
CA GLU A 358 3.86 6.34 24.21
C GLU A 358 4.57 4.98 24.37
N LEU A 359 5.33 4.53 23.38
CA LEU A 359 6.20 3.35 23.54
C LEU A 359 7.17 3.50 24.71
N LYS A 360 7.73 4.70 24.92
CA LYS A 360 8.64 4.98 26.07
C LYS A 360 7.88 5.00 27.39
N ASN A 361 6.70 5.64 27.44
CA ASN A 361 5.83 5.69 28.62
C ASN A 361 5.46 4.28 29.09
N ARG A 362 5.22 3.36 28.15
CA ARG A 362 4.86 1.96 28.39
C ARG A 362 6.05 1.03 28.56
N HIS A 363 7.29 1.55 28.53
CA HIS A 363 8.54 0.78 28.60
C HIS A 363 8.68 -0.27 27.48
N LEU A 364 8.14 0.02 26.29
CA LEU A 364 8.14 -0.88 25.14
C LEU A 364 9.17 -0.48 24.07
N PHE A 365 9.70 0.74 24.13
CA PHE A 365 10.55 1.32 23.09
C PHE A 365 11.80 0.48 22.81
N ASP A 366 12.46 -0.03 23.85
CA ASP A 366 13.71 -0.78 23.71
C ASP A 366 13.52 -2.14 23.04
N SER A 367 12.31 -2.74 23.16
CA SER A 367 11.97 -4.01 22.53
C SER A 367 11.11 -3.87 21.27
N THR A 368 10.94 -2.64 20.76
CA THR A 368 10.18 -2.37 19.53
C THR A 368 11.13 -2.01 18.39
N LEU A 369 11.04 -2.74 17.28
CA LEU A 369 11.61 -2.30 16.00
C LEU A 369 10.60 -1.36 15.34
N ILE A 370 11.04 -0.14 15.01
CA ILE A 370 10.25 0.82 14.25
C ILE A 370 10.73 0.79 12.80
N VAL A 371 9.84 0.43 11.87
CA VAL A 371 10.11 0.46 10.43
C VAL A 371 9.22 1.52 9.80
N ILE A 372 9.81 2.50 9.14
CA ILE A 372 9.11 3.57 8.43
C ILE A 372 9.47 3.52 6.96
N THR A 373 8.47 3.48 6.09
CA THR A 373 8.63 3.38 4.64
C THR A 373 7.50 4.11 3.92
N ALA A 374 7.38 3.92 2.61
CA ALA A 374 6.25 4.38 1.80
C ALA A 374 5.80 3.27 0.85
N LYS A 375 4.52 3.23 0.54
CA LYS A 375 3.98 2.32 -0.49
C LYS A 375 4.46 2.73 -1.89
N HIS A 376 4.52 4.03 -2.14
CA HIS A 376 4.91 4.65 -3.40
C HIS A 376 5.52 6.04 -3.16
N GLY A 377 6.24 6.56 -4.15
CA GLY A 377 6.52 7.98 -4.30
C GLY A 377 5.40 8.68 -5.09
N GLN A 378 5.62 9.90 -5.53
CA GLN A 378 4.72 10.64 -6.43
C GLN A 378 5.52 11.49 -7.41
N ALA A 379 5.15 11.45 -8.67
CA ALA A 379 5.84 12.16 -9.75
C ALA A 379 4.98 13.31 -10.31
N PRO A 380 5.63 14.42 -10.74
CA PRO A 380 7.07 14.68 -10.65
C PRO A 380 7.45 15.44 -9.36
N ILE A 381 8.66 15.22 -8.86
CA ILE A 381 9.27 16.10 -7.84
C ILE A 381 9.55 17.48 -8.42
N ASN A 382 10.04 17.55 -9.66
CA ASN A 382 10.28 18.82 -10.32
C ASN A 382 8.98 19.40 -10.91
N PRO A 383 8.41 20.50 -10.33
CA PRO A 383 7.13 21.06 -10.80
C PRO A 383 7.17 21.60 -12.25
N ALA A 384 8.35 21.89 -12.77
CA ALA A 384 8.48 22.34 -14.16
C ALA A 384 8.19 21.24 -15.21
N LEU A 385 8.11 19.99 -14.78
CA LEU A 385 7.85 18.84 -15.66
C LEU A 385 6.36 18.47 -15.76
N VAL A 386 5.50 19.07 -14.95
CA VAL A 386 4.06 18.72 -14.91
C VAL A 386 3.42 18.91 -16.28
N ASN A 387 2.93 17.83 -16.85
CA ASN A 387 2.20 17.77 -18.12
C ASN A 387 0.93 16.93 -17.94
N LYS A 388 -0.24 17.48 -18.26
CA LYS A 388 -1.55 16.85 -18.06
C LYS A 388 -2.35 16.79 -19.35
N PRO A 389 -2.06 15.85 -20.26
CA PRO A 389 -2.72 15.78 -21.57
C PRO A 389 -4.15 15.20 -21.52
N GLY A 390 -4.58 14.57 -20.40
CA GLY A 390 -5.77 13.74 -20.35
C GLY A 390 -5.54 12.34 -20.93
N ASP A 391 -6.62 11.59 -21.12
CA ASP A 391 -6.55 10.31 -21.83
C ASP A 391 -6.23 10.55 -23.32
N VAL A 392 -5.00 10.24 -23.68
CA VAL A 392 -4.50 10.30 -25.08
C VAL A 392 -4.15 8.89 -25.60
N VAL A 393 -4.15 7.87 -24.76
CA VAL A 393 -3.76 6.50 -25.11
C VAL A 393 -4.94 5.76 -25.75
N SER A 394 -6.11 5.76 -25.07
CA SER A 394 -7.30 5.04 -25.54
C SER A 394 -7.79 5.53 -26.93
N PRO A 395 -7.84 6.85 -27.24
CA PRO A 395 -8.26 7.32 -28.56
C PRO A 395 -7.34 6.86 -29.69
N VAL A 396 -6.03 6.79 -29.45
CA VAL A 396 -5.04 6.33 -30.44
C VAL A 396 -5.27 4.87 -30.81
N LEU A 397 -5.53 4.01 -29.80
CA LEU A 397 -5.84 2.60 -30.03
C LEU A 397 -7.20 2.40 -30.71
N ALA A 398 -8.21 3.12 -30.28
CA ALA A 398 -9.55 3.06 -30.87
C ALA A 398 -9.55 3.45 -32.35
N ALA A 399 -8.75 4.48 -32.73
CA ALA A 399 -8.60 4.89 -34.14
C ALA A 399 -7.96 3.79 -35.01
N ALA A 400 -7.18 2.89 -34.42
CA ALA A 400 -6.60 1.72 -35.10
C ALA A 400 -7.50 0.46 -35.04
N GLY A 401 -8.70 0.56 -34.48
CA GLY A 401 -9.61 -0.56 -34.31
C GLY A 401 -9.19 -1.55 -33.21
N VAL A 402 -8.42 -1.09 -32.24
CA VAL A 402 -8.03 -1.84 -31.06
C VAL A 402 -8.86 -1.37 -29.86
N ASN A 403 -9.73 -2.25 -29.36
CA ASN A 403 -10.58 -1.96 -28.21
C ASN A 403 -9.93 -2.41 -26.91
N LEU A 404 -10.16 -1.65 -25.85
CA LEU A 404 -9.77 -1.97 -24.47
C LEU A 404 -10.99 -2.45 -23.69
N VAL A 405 -10.81 -3.47 -22.84
CA VAL A 405 -11.80 -3.83 -21.82
C VAL A 405 -11.57 -3.04 -20.55
N GLN A 406 -10.31 -2.61 -20.31
CA GLN A 406 -9.93 -1.76 -19.19
C GLN A 406 -8.69 -0.95 -19.55
N VAL A 407 -8.65 0.28 -19.09
CA VAL A 407 -7.46 1.12 -19.01
C VAL A 407 -7.40 1.76 -17.62
N THR A 408 -6.23 1.70 -17.00
CA THR A 408 -5.96 2.37 -15.72
C THR A 408 -4.85 3.38 -15.97
N GLU A 409 -5.14 4.66 -15.73
CA GLU A 409 -4.28 5.79 -16.10
C GLU A 409 -4.06 6.73 -14.94
N ASP A 410 -2.78 7.01 -14.66
CA ASP A 410 -2.28 8.10 -13.82
C ASP A 410 -0.99 8.65 -14.47
N ASP A 411 0.18 8.49 -13.87
CA ASP A 411 1.48 8.72 -14.50
C ASP A 411 2.05 7.45 -15.18
N ILE A 412 1.15 6.54 -15.50
CA ILE A 412 1.32 5.30 -16.24
C ILE A 412 -0.01 4.98 -16.95
N ALA A 413 0.00 4.08 -17.95
CA ALA A 413 -1.23 3.45 -18.43
C ALA A 413 -1.06 1.93 -18.50
N LEU A 414 -1.94 1.21 -17.81
CA LEU A 414 -2.07 -0.25 -17.87
C LEU A 414 -3.25 -0.58 -18.79
N LEU A 415 -3.01 -1.44 -19.80
CA LEU A 415 -3.98 -1.71 -20.85
C LEU A 415 -4.36 -3.19 -20.88
N TRP A 416 -5.66 -3.48 -20.79
CA TRP A 416 -6.25 -4.81 -21.03
C TRP A 416 -7.03 -4.76 -22.33
N LEU A 417 -6.55 -5.48 -23.35
CA LEU A 417 -7.17 -5.53 -24.67
C LEU A 417 -8.43 -6.40 -24.65
N GLU A 418 -9.47 -5.99 -25.38
CA GLU A 418 -10.64 -6.85 -25.64
C GLU A 418 -10.22 -8.11 -26.40
N ASN A 419 -9.35 -7.96 -27.39
CA ASN A 419 -8.79 -9.06 -28.15
C ASN A 419 -7.27 -9.10 -28.04
N GLN A 420 -6.74 -9.98 -27.20
CA GLN A 420 -5.30 -10.12 -26.96
C GLN A 420 -4.49 -10.48 -28.21
N SER A 421 -5.13 -11.02 -29.28
CA SER A 421 -4.42 -11.26 -30.55
C SER A 421 -4.01 -9.97 -31.27
N GLN A 422 -4.55 -8.83 -30.88
CA GLN A 422 -4.21 -7.51 -31.42
C GLN A 422 -3.02 -6.83 -30.69
N THR A 423 -2.37 -7.51 -29.72
CA THR A 423 -1.26 -6.92 -28.95
C THR A 423 -0.16 -6.32 -29.84
N ASP A 424 0.28 -7.03 -30.90
CA ASP A 424 1.29 -6.51 -31.82
C ASP A 424 0.81 -5.29 -32.60
N THR A 425 -0.46 -5.25 -32.99
CA THR A 425 -1.10 -4.08 -33.64
C THR A 425 -1.14 -2.90 -32.68
N ALA A 426 -1.57 -3.13 -31.43
CA ALA A 426 -1.59 -2.10 -30.38
C ALA A 426 -0.19 -1.53 -30.14
N VAL A 427 0.82 -2.39 -29.95
CA VAL A 427 2.22 -1.97 -29.76
C VAL A 427 2.72 -1.11 -30.93
N THR A 428 2.48 -1.56 -32.17
CA THR A 428 2.89 -0.81 -33.38
C THR A 428 2.20 0.56 -33.44
N THR A 429 0.91 0.60 -33.13
CA THR A 429 0.12 1.83 -33.12
C THR A 429 0.62 2.82 -32.06
N LEU A 430 0.85 2.36 -30.82
CA LEU A 430 1.37 3.19 -29.72
C LEU A 430 2.77 3.73 -30.06
N GLN A 431 3.65 2.91 -30.62
CA GLN A 431 4.98 3.34 -31.06
C GLN A 431 4.94 4.37 -32.19
N ALA A 432 4.02 4.22 -33.13
CA ALA A 432 3.86 5.17 -34.24
C ALA A 432 3.33 6.54 -33.76
N ASN A 433 2.62 6.59 -32.63
CA ASN A 433 2.06 7.78 -32.03
C ASN A 433 2.81 8.19 -30.73
N ALA A 434 4.08 7.78 -30.59
CA ALA A 434 4.85 7.95 -29.36
C ALA A 434 4.91 9.41 -28.86
N ALA A 435 4.99 10.38 -29.78
CA ALA A 435 5.01 11.79 -29.43
C ALA A 435 3.66 12.28 -28.87
N ASP A 436 2.56 11.81 -29.43
CA ASP A 436 1.22 12.26 -29.08
C ASP A 436 0.77 11.71 -27.71
N ILE A 437 1.27 10.53 -27.34
CA ILE A 437 0.99 9.88 -26.04
C ILE A 437 2.12 10.07 -25.04
N PHE A 438 3.12 10.91 -25.33
CA PHE A 438 4.28 11.18 -24.48
C PHE A 438 5.06 9.92 -24.06
N LEU A 439 5.14 8.92 -24.93
CA LEU A 439 5.74 7.62 -24.64
C LEU A 439 7.25 7.72 -24.37
N ASP A 440 7.69 7.20 -23.22
CA ASP A 440 9.11 6.92 -22.93
C ASP A 440 9.43 5.44 -23.17
N THR A 441 8.69 4.54 -22.52
CA THR A 441 8.93 3.09 -22.60
C THR A 441 7.62 2.33 -22.68
N LEU A 442 7.60 1.28 -23.51
CA LEU A 442 6.46 0.38 -23.66
C LEU A 442 6.87 -1.02 -23.21
N TYR A 443 6.06 -1.61 -22.32
CA TYR A 443 6.23 -2.98 -21.87
C TYR A 443 5.14 -3.86 -22.45
N SER A 444 5.55 -4.89 -23.21
CA SER A 444 4.67 -5.93 -23.78
C SER A 444 5.49 -7.18 -24.06
N GLY A 445 4.86 -8.31 -24.23
CA GLY A 445 5.52 -9.57 -24.56
C GLY A 445 6.75 -9.83 -23.66
N LYS A 446 7.94 -10.02 -24.23
CA LYS A 446 9.16 -10.35 -23.48
C LYS A 446 9.60 -9.29 -22.47
N SER A 447 9.32 -8.01 -22.68
CA SER A 447 9.65 -6.96 -21.71
C SER A 447 8.72 -6.99 -20.51
N LEU A 448 7.44 -7.25 -20.71
CA LEU A 448 6.43 -7.42 -19.68
C LEU A 448 6.72 -8.65 -18.81
N LEU A 449 7.05 -9.79 -19.45
CA LEU A 449 7.34 -11.07 -18.78
C LEU A 449 8.60 -11.05 -17.88
N LYS A 450 9.38 -9.99 -17.91
CA LYS A 450 10.47 -9.77 -16.94
C LYS A 450 9.97 -9.25 -15.59
N LEU A 451 8.78 -8.71 -15.57
CA LEU A 451 8.20 -8.01 -14.42
C LEU A 451 6.96 -8.74 -13.88
N PHE A 452 6.18 -9.37 -14.76
CA PHE A 452 4.84 -9.90 -14.45
C PHE A 452 4.63 -11.27 -15.08
N GLN A 453 3.50 -11.89 -14.75
CA GLN A 453 3.05 -13.14 -15.36
C GLN A 453 2.71 -12.94 -16.85
N ASN A 454 2.39 -14.03 -17.52
CA ASN A 454 2.02 -13.96 -18.93
C ASN A 454 0.52 -13.63 -19.08
N PRO A 455 0.13 -12.51 -19.70
CA PRO A 455 -1.26 -12.10 -19.82
C PRO A 455 -2.15 -13.08 -20.60
N LEU A 456 -1.54 -13.99 -21.41
CA LEU A 456 -2.28 -15.03 -22.10
C LEU A 456 -2.68 -16.22 -21.19
N THR A 457 -2.09 -16.32 -20.01
CA THR A 457 -2.34 -17.43 -19.06
C THR A 457 -2.71 -16.94 -17.67
N ASP A 458 -2.47 -15.69 -17.38
CA ASP A 458 -2.86 -15.01 -16.15
C ASP A 458 -3.98 -14.00 -16.48
N PRO A 459 -5.17 -14.14 -15.88
CA PRO A 459 -6.33 -13.32 -16.26
C PRO A 459 -6.23 -11.86 -15.80
N ARG A 460 -5.34 -11.54 -14.87
CA ARG A 460 -5.21 -10.20 -14.29
C ARG A 460 -4.05 -9.37 -14.83
N THR A 461 -3.03 -10.02 -15.37
CA THR A 461 -1.88 -9.30 -15.95
C THR A 461 -2.32 -8.42 -17.12
N PRO A 462 -1.97 -7.11 -17.14
CA PRO A 462 -2.24 -6.25 -18.28
C PRO A 462 -1.47 -6.71 -19.53
N ASP A 463 -2.02 -6.50 -20.72
CA ASP A 463 -1.39 -6.88 -21.99
C ASP A 463 -0.22 -5.96 -22.34
N ILE A 464 -0.38 -4.67 -22.03
CA ILE A 464 0.59 -3.61 -22.36
C ILE A 464 0.65 -2.62 -21.20
N ILE A 465 1.84 -2.10 -20.94
CA ILE A 465 2.05 -0.97 -20.03
C ILE A 465 2.74 0.15 -20.81
N VAL A 466 2.14 1.33 -20.80
CA VAL A 466 2.68 2.56 -21.36
C VAL A 466 3.30 3.37 -20.23
N LYS A 467 4.62 3.51 -20.22
CA LYS A 467 5.34 4.43 -19.33
C LYS A 467 5.55 5.74 -20.08
N PRO A 468 4.93 6.84 -19.67
CA PRO A 468 5.17 8.15 -20.31
C PRO A 468 6.50 8.77 -19.86
N THR A 469 6.84 9.90 -20.48
CA THR A 469 7.93 10.76 -20.03
C THR A 469 7.64 11.33 -18.65
N LEU A 470 8.68 11.48 -17.83
CA LEU A 470 8.56 11.98 -16.46
C LEU A 470 7.78 13.29 -16.38
N GLY A 471 6.80 13.34 -15.50
CA GLY A 471 5.92 14.48 -15.27
C GLY A 471 4.62 14.46 -16.10
N THR A 472 4.46 13.49 -17.00
CA THR A 472 3.18 13.29 -17.69
C THR A 472 2.23 12.51 -16.81
N ILE A 473 1.05 13.09 -16.58
CA ILE A 473 -0.07 12.50 -15.84
C ILE A 473 -1.28 12.49 -16.79
N TYR A 474 -1.84 11.32 -17.07
CA TYR A 474 -2.97 11.16 -17.99
C TYR A 474 -4.28 11.62 -17.35
N THR A 475 -4.35 12.91 -17.00
CA THR A 475 -5.50 13.54 -16.39
C THR A 475 -5.72 14.96 -16.92
N THR A 476 -6.96 15.44 -16.85
CA THR A 476 -7.31 16.86 -17.09
C THR A 476 -7.62 17.59 -15.78
N SER A 477 -7.54 16.91 -14.64
CA SER A 477 -7.89 17.48 -13.34
C SER A 477 -7.05 18.72 -13.00
N GLY A 478 -7.70 19.84 -12.71
CA GLY A 478 -7.06 21.03 -12.17
C GLY A 478 -6.64 20.90 -10.71
N LYS A 479 -7.12 19.89 -10.00
CA LYS A 479 -6.90 19.69 -8.56
C LYS A 479 -5.61 18.93 -8.23
N LYS A 480 -4.94 18.34 -9.22
CA LYS A 480 -3.76 17.50 -9.04
C LYS A 480 -2.56 18.05 -9.81
N ILE A 481 -1.36 18.03 -9.20
CA ILE A 481 -0.07 18.39 -9.82
C ILE A 481 0.98 17.28 -9.74
N ALA A 482 0.67 16.19 -9.12
CA ALA A 482 1.47 14.96 -9.07
C ALA A 482 0.53 13.76 -8.96
N GLU A 483 0.99 12.62 -9.40
CA GLU A 483 0.34 11.31 -9.20
C GLU A 483 1.37 10.21 -8.97
N HIS A 484 0.87 9.01 -8.72
CA HIS A 484 1.67 7.82 -8.49
C HIS A 484 1.28 6.71 -9.47
N GLY A 485 1.95 5.56 -9.39
CA GLY A 485 1.69 4.40 -10.23
C GLY A 485 2.78 4.16 -11.25
N GLY A 486 3.56 5.17 -11.54
CA GLY A 486 4.62 5.14 -12.55
C GLY A 486 5.82 4.24 -12.20
N PHE A 487 6.77 4.21 -13.13
CA PHE A 487 8.02 3.44 -13.04
C PHE A 487 9.24 4.36 -12.94
N SER A 488 9.05 5.67 -12.82
CA SER A 488 10.13 6.64 -12.74
C SER A 488 10.88 6.52 -11.39
N ALA A 489 11.99 7.22 -11.26
CA ALA A 489 12.68 7.32 -9.98
C ALA A 489 11.84 8.11 -8.96
N ASP A 490 11.09 9.12 -9.40
CA ASP A 490 10.21 9.91 -8.55
C ASP A 490 9.07 9.06 -7.98
N ASP A 491 8.55 8.09 -8.76
CA ASP A 491 7.55 7.14 -8.29
C ASP A 491 8.10 6.10 -7.33
N THR A 492 9.31 5.62 -7.60
CA THR A 492 9.78 4.37 -6.98
C THR A 492 10.82 4.57 -5.89
N ASN A 493 11.58 5.68 -5.84
CA ASN A 493 12.59 5.90 -4.82
C ASN A 493 11.96 6.42 -3.52
N VAL A 494 11.62 5.52 -2.62
CA VAL A 494 10.90 5.79 -1.38
C VAL A 494 11.81 5.74 -0.16
N MET A 495 11.37 6.40 0.92
CA MET A 495 12.08 6.31 2.19
C MET A 495 12.02 4.90 2.78
N VAL A 496 13.13 4.45 3.39
CA VAL A 496 13.16 3.30 4.30
C VAL A 496 14.09 3.62 5.48
N LEU A 497 13.53 3.55 6.67
CA LEU A 497 14.21 3.71 7.95
C LEU A 497 13.82 2.55 8.86
N ALA A 498 14.81 1.83 9.43
CA ALA A 498 14.58 0.82 10.45
C ALA A 498 15.34 1.22 11.71
N ALA A 499 14.64 1.45 12.82
CA ALA A 499 15.20 2.01 14.05
C ALA A 499 14.86 1.17 15.28
N ASN A 500 15.84 1.02 16.17
CA ASN A 500 15.70 0.47 17.52
C ASN A 500 16.89 0.95 18.34
N PRO A 501 16.79 1.20 19.65
CA PRO A 501 17.92 1.66 20.47
C PRO A 501 19.18 0.79 20.42
N SER A 502 19.06 -0.49 20.08
CA SER A 502 20.19 -1.41 19.90
C SER A 502 20.95 -1.22 18.57
N ILE A 503 20.36 -0.48 17.62
CA ILE A 503 20.94 -0.24 16.30
C ILE A 503 21.81 1.01 16.33
N LYS A 504 23.03 0.92 15.78
CA LYS A 504 23.90 2.09 15.58
C LYS A 504 23.50 2.80 14.28
N GLY A 505 23.22 4.09 14.39
CA GLY A 505 22.83 4.95 13.27
C GLY A 505 23.82 4.92 12.11
N ARG A 506 23.32 4.67 10.89
CA ARG A 506 24.08 4.68 9.64
C ARG A 506 23.19 4.68 8.41
N ALA A 507 23.72 5.16 7.29
CA ALA A 507 23.12 4.97 5.98
C ALA A 507 23.74 3.75 5.28
N ILE A 508 22.91 2.96 4.59
CA ILE A 508 23.35 1.85 3.71
C ILE A 508 22.93 2.19 2.29
N ASN A 509 23.94 2.50 1.44
CA ASN A 509 23.73 2.93 0.06
C ASN A 509 23.53 1.77 -0.93
N ALA A 510 23.38 0.54 -0.46
CA ALA A 510 22.99 -0.57 -1.32
C ALA A 510 21.60 -0.33 -1.93
N LYS A 511 21.41 -0.77 -3.16
CA LYS A 511 20.06 -0.85 -3.75
C LYS A 511 19.26 -1.89 -3.01
N VAL A 512 18.14 -1.50 -2.45
CA VAL A 512 17.19 -2.36 -1.75
C VAL A 512 15.78 -2.13 -2.28
N THR A 513 14.87 -3.06 -1.98
CA THR A 513 13.45 -2.91 -2.32
C THR A 513 12.59 -3.02 -1.06
N THR A 514 11.40 -2.43 -1.09
CA THR A 514 10.42 -2.56 0.00
C THR A 514 10.02 -4.02 0.27
N GLN A 515 10.16 -4.91 -0.72
CA GLN A 515 10.00 -6.35 -0.55
C GLN A 515 10.88 -6.94 0.56
N GLN A 516 12.06 -6.35 0.79
CA GLN A 516 13.02 -6.83 1.79
C GLN A 516 12.58 -6.54 3.23
N ILE A 517 11.52 -5.73 3.42
CA ILE A 517 11.00 -5.36 4.74
C ILE A 517 10.35 -6.56 5.43
N ALA A 518 9.44 -7.28 4.76
CA ALA A 518 8.74 -8.43 5.33
C ALA A 518 9.71 -9.52 5.86
N PRO A 519 10.67 -10.03 5.08
CA PRO A 519 11.62 -11.01 5.56
C PRO A 519 12.54 -10.47 6.66
N SER A 520 12.81 -9.15 6.69
CA SER A 520 13.58 -8.52 7.77
C SER A 520 12.79 -8.50 9.08
N ILE A 521 11.52 -8.12 9.04
CA ILE A 521 10.62 -8.13 10.20
C ILE A 521 10.57 -9.54 10.80
N LEU A 522 10.31 -10.56 9.99
CA LEU A 522 10.26 -11.94 10.49
C LEU A 522 11.59 -12.37 11.11
N SER A 523 12.73 -12.03 10.50
CA SER A 523 14.06 -12.34 11.07
C SER A 523 14.25 -11.67 12.42
N GLN A 524 13.85 -10.40 12.60
CA GLN A 524 13.97 -9.68 13.86
C GLN A 524 13.07 -10.26 14.97
N LEU A 525 11.92 -10.78 14.61
CA LEU A 525 11.00 -11.48 15.52
C LEU A 525 11.42 -12.95 15.78
N GLY A 526 12.52 -13.42 15.19
CA GLY A 526 12.98 -14.82 15.33
C GLY A 526 12.15 -15.84 14.55
N LEU A 527 11.39 -15.37 13.55
CA LEU A 527 10.58 -16.19 12.66
C LEU A 527 11.32 -16.47 11.34
N ASP A 528 10.98 -17.56 10.67
CA ASP A 528 11.59 -17.92 9.38
C ASP A 528 11.05 -17.04 8.24
N PRO A 529 11.88 -16.20 7.59
CA PRO A 529 11.46 -15.42 6.43
C PRO A 529 10.88 -16.24 5.28
N LYS A 530 11.32 -17.51 5.16
CA LYS A 530 10.80 -18.43 4.16
C LYS A 530 9.37 -18.93 4.45
N SER A 531 8.77 -18.54 5.58
CA SER A 531 7.33 -18.74 5.80
C SER A 531 6.49 -17.91 4.84
N LEU A 532 7.05 -16.81 4.29
CA LEU A 532 6.43 -16.04 3.21
C LEU A 532 6.60 -16.73 1.86
N GLN A 533 5.47 -16.96 1.19
CA GLN A 533 5.43 -17.63 -0.12
C GLN A 533 6.13 -16.79 -1.20
N ALA A 534 5.87 -15.48 -1.23
CA ALA A 534 6.50 -14.56 -2.17
C ALA A 534 8.03 -14.53 -2.01
N VAL A 535 8.54 -14.53 -0.78
CA VAL A 535 9.97 -14.57 -0.49
C VAL A 535 10.63 -15.86 -1.07
N LYS A 536 9.91 -16.98 -1.06
CA LYS A 536 10.40 -18.21 -1.70
C LYS A 536 10.38 -18.13 -3.22
N ILE A 537 9.31 -17.56 -3.79
CA ILE A 537 9.12 -17.45 -5.25
C ILE A 537 10.15 -16.51 -5.86
N GLU A 538 10.31 -15.33 -5.26
CA GLU A 538 11.16 -14.25 -5.79
C GLU A 538 12.57 -14.22 -5.17
N HIS A 539 12.88 -15.12 -4.22
CA HIS A 539 14.18 -15.23 -3.55
C HIS A 539 14.63 -13.92 -2.85
N VAL A 540 13.69 -13.20 -2.23
CA VAL A 540 13.93 -11.89 -1.65
C VAL A 540 14.74 -12.01 -0.34
N PRO A 541 15.93 -11.38 -0.24
CA PRO A 541 16.72 -11.37 0.99
C PRO A 541 16.18 -10.34 1.99
N ALA A 542 16.57 -10.47 3.25
CA ALA A 542 16.35 -9.41 4.24
C ALA A 542 17.19 -8.14 3.93
N LEU A 543 16.81 -7.00 4.49
CA LEU A 543 17.52 -5.73 4.38
C LEU A 543 18.95 -5.88 4.91
N PRO A 544 19.98 -5.40 4.18
CA PRO A 544 21.35 -5.49 4.62
C PRO A 544 21.56 -4.68 5.91
N GLY A 545 22.29 -5.26 6.86
CA GLY A 545 22.61 -4.62 8.13
C GLY A 545 21.53 -4.70 9.22
N LEU A 546 20.34 -5.15 8.89
CA LEU A 546 19.26 -5.44 9.82
C LEU A 546 19.23 -6.97 10.07
N ARG A 547 20.08 -7.44 11.00
CA ARG A 547 20.23 -8.87 11.34
C ARG A 547 20.29 -9.04 12.85
#